data_b8b2cfb56035258894134b2b5bf3b750
#
_entry.id   b8b2cfb56035258894134b2b5bf3b750
#
_cell.length_a   1.000
_cell.length_b   1.000
_cell.length_c   1.000
_cell.angle_alpha   90.00
_cell.angle_beta   90.00
_cell.angle_gamma   90.00
#
_symmetry.space_group_name_H-M   'P 1'
#
loop_
_entity.id
_entity.type
_entity.pdbx_description
1 polymer ?
#
loop_
_entity_poly.entity_id
_entity_poly.type
_entity_poly.pdbx_seq_one_letter_code
_entity_poly.pdbx_strand_id
1 'polypeptide(L)' 'METRYEVREASAVTGTCKLVNLKTKEPHTVKLDNWRWRNSFAAEISFTFRGRKFSVVADMEPNYPDYL' A
#
# COMPACT_ATOMS: atom_id res chain seq x y z
N MET A 1 -20.24 -12.91 -1.82
CA MET A 1 -19.19 -12.83 -2.84
C MET A 1 -18.07 -11.92 -2.35
N GLU A 2 -16.85 -12.42 -2.38
CA GLU A 2 -15.75 -11.62 -1.88
C GLU A 2 -15.31 -10.61 -2.90
N THR A 3 -15.16 -9.39 -2.49
CA THR A 3 -14.58 -8.36 -3.32
C THR A 3 -13.08 -8.38 -3.12
N ARG A 4 -12.35 -8.47 -4.21
CA ARG A 4 -10.89 -8.49 -4.16
C ARG A 4 -10.32 -7.15 -4.57
N TYR A 5 -9.24 -6.79 -3.93
CA TYR A 5 -8.52 -5.57 -4.20
C TYR A 5 -7.06 -5.88 -4.48
N GLU A 6 -6.47 -5.09 -5.35
CA GLU A 6 -5.06 -5.19 -5.63
C GLU A 6 -4.38 -3.98 -5.01
N VAL A 7 -3.29 -4.19 -4.31
CA VAL A 7 -2.52 -3.10 -3.71
C VAL A 7 -1.57 -2.55 -4.77
N ARG A 8 -1.65 -1.28 -5.02
CA ARG A 8 -0.81 -0.60 -6.01
C ARG A 8 -0.26 0.71 -5.46
N GLU A 9 0.81 1.16 -6.08
CA GLU A 9 1.36 2.49 -5.83
C GLU A 9 1.58 2.80 -4.35
N ALA A 10 2.08 1.83 -3.62
CA ALA A 10 2.45 2.07 -2.24
C ALA A 10 3.68 2.97 -2.21
N SER A 11 3.68 3.95 -1.34
CA SER A 11 4.75 4.92 -1.27
C SER A 11 5.10 5.26 0.18
N ALA A 12 6.39 5.19 0.49
CA ALA A 12 6.87 5.62 1.79
C ALA A 12 6.88 7.14 1.90
N VAL A 13 6.97 7.83 0.77
CA VAL A 13 6.97 9.29 0.76
C VAL A 13 5.62 9.84 1.21
N THR A 14 4.55 9.31 0.65
CA THR A 14 3.21 9.77 1.00
C THR A 14 2.62 9.00 2.17
N GLY A 15 3.15 7.81 2.46
CA GLY A 15 2.59 6.96 3.49
C GLY A 15 1.22 6.42 3.11
N THR A 16 0.99 6.22 1.82
CA THR A 16 -0.30 5.74 1.32
C THR A 16 -0.11 4.66 0.25
N CYS A 17 -1.15 3.92 -0.01
CA CYS A 17 -1.19 3.01 -1.14
C CYS A 17 -2.57 3.10 -1.78
N LYS A 18 -2.70 2.52 -2.96
CA LYS A 18 -3.99 2.44 -3.63
C LYS A 18 -4.48 1.01 -3.62
N LEU A 19 -5.74 0.86 -3.31
CA LEU A 19 -6.42 -0.42 -3.41
C LEU A 19 -7.34 -0.32 -4.62
N VAL A 20 -7.12 -1.18 -5.59
CA VAL A 20 -7.95 -1.17 -6.80
C VAL A 20 -8.90 -2.34 -6.74
N ASN A 21 -10.19 -2.04 -6.82
CA ASN A 21 -11.21 -3.05 -6.86
C ASN A 21 -11.08 -3.80 -8.18
N LEU A 22 -10.79 -5.08 -8.13
CA LEU A 22 -10.55 -5.85 -9.34
C LEU A 22 -11.79 -6.02 -10.21
N LYS A 23 -12.95 -5.85 -9.64
CA LYS A 23 -14.20 -5.97 -10.38
C LYS A 23 -14.59 -4.66 -11.08
N THR A 24 -14.52 -3.56 -10.37
CA THR A 24 -14.95 -2.26 -10.91
C THR A 24 -13.79 -1.41 -11.41
N LYS A 25 -12.56 -1.78 -11.07
CA LYS A 25 -11.36 -1.02 -11.38
C LYS A 25 -11.30 0.34 -10.68
N GLU A 26 -12.11 0.50 -9.66
CA GLU A 26 -12.14 1.76 -8.92
C GLU A 26 -11.01 1.81 -7.90
N PRO A 27 -10.21 2.87 -7.89
CA PRO A 27 -9.11 3.00 -6.93
C PRO A 27 -9.56 3.66 -5.63
N HIS A 28 -8.94 3.25 -4.54
CA HIS A 28 -9.16 3.86 -3.24
C HIS A 28 -7.81 4.15 -2.62
N THR A 29 -7.56 5.38 -2.22
CA THR A 29 -6.31 5.72 -1.55
C THR A 29 -6.46 5.45 -0.06
N VAL A 30 -5.53 4.69 0.48
CA VAL A 30 -5.56 4.30 1.89
C VAL A 30 -4.27 4.70 2.55
N LYS A 31 -4.37 5.27 3.74
CA LYS A 31 -3.20 5.65 4.50
C LYS A 31 -2.60 4.42 5.17
N LEU A 32 -1.29 4.30 5.11
CA LEU A 32 -0.60 3.20 5.77
C LEU A 32 -0.51 3.47 7.26
N ASP A 33 -0.81 2.45 8.04
CA ASP A 33 -0.64 2.54 9.49
C ASP A 33 0.83 2.34 9.86
N ASN A 34 1.50 1.44 9.13
CA ASN A 34 2.90 1.15 9.39
C ASN A 34 3.48 0.40 8.19
N TRP A 35 4.81 0.40 8.08
CA TRP A 35 5.47 -0.40 7.07
C TRP A 35 6.88 -0.71 7.53
N ARG A 36 7.44 -1.81 6.98
CA ARG A 36 8.79 -2.22 7.28
C ARG A 36 9.40 -2.79 6.01
N TRP A 37 10.56 -2.30 5.64
CA TRP A 37 11.24 -2.76 4.45
C TRP A 37 11.71 -4.21 4.62
N ARG A 38 11.50 -5.01 3.60
CA ARG A 38 12.04 -6.35 3.54
C ARG A 38 13.28 -6.39 2.66
N ASN A 39 13.31 -5.57 1.65
CA ASN A 39 14.47 -5.40 0.78
C ASN A 39 14.35 -4.03 0.11
N SER A 40 15.12 -3.79 -0.95
CA SER A 40 15.14 -2.48 -1.59
C SER A 40 13.84 -2.11 -2.30
N PHE A 41 13.00 -3.08 -2.61
CA PHE A 41 11.81 -2.82 -3.39
C PHE A 41 10.51 -3.21 -2.70
N ALA A 42 10.56 -4.12 -1.77
CA ALA A 42 9.36 -4.65 -1.15
C ALA A 42 9.31 -4.33 0.33
N ALA A 43 8.13 -4.02 0.82
CA ALA A 43 7.90 -3.75 2.22
C ALA A 43 6.66 -4.48 2.71
N GLU A 44 6.66 -4.80 4.01
CA GLU A 44 5.49 -5.32 4.65
C GLU A 44 4.72 -4.12 5.10
N ILE A 45 3.54 -3.92 4.57
CA ILE A 45 2.72 -2.75 4.88
C ILE A 45 1.48 -3.15 5.62
N SER A 46 1.04 -2.28 6.51
CA SER A 46 -0.17 -2.49 7.29
C SER A 46 -1.09 -1.30 7.10
N PHE A 47 -2.35 -1.55 6.90
CA PHE A 47 -3.34 -0.49 6.73
C PHE A 47 -4.70 -0.99 7.19
N THR A 48 -5.60 -0.04 7.42
CA THR A 48 -6.98 -0.34 7.77
C THR A 48 -7.88 0.14 6.64
N PHE A 49 -8.73 -0.73 6.17
CA PHE A 49 -9.67 -0.40 5.11
C PHE A 49 -11.03 -0.95 5.48
N ARG A 50 -12.00 -0.06 5.52
CA ARG A 50 -13.38 -0.41 5.90
C ARG A 50 -13.46 -1.12 7.26
N GLY A 51 -12.67 -0.62 8.20
CA GLY A 51 -12.67 -1.17 9.56
C GLY A 51 -11.90 -2.46 9.76
N ARG A 52 -11.25 -2.98 8.72
CA ARG A 52 -10.46 -4.20 8.83
C ARG A 52 -8.99 -3.90 8.64
N LYS A 53 -8.16 -4.57 9.43
CA LYS A 53 -6.72 -4.41 9.31
C LYS A 53 -6.16 -5.42 8.34
N PHE A 54 -5.27 -4.95 7.50
CA PHE A 54 -4.59 -5.78 6.53
C PHE A 54 -3.09 -5.64 6.70
N SER A 55 -2.37 -6.72 6.45
CA SER A 55 -0.92 -6.71 6.43
C SER A 55 -0.49 -7.51 5.23
N VAL A 56 0.19 -6.88 4.30
CA VAL A 56 0.60 -7.53 3.06
C VAL A 56 2.01 -7.10 2.70
N VAL A 57 2.65 -7.91 1.86
CA VAL A 57 3.95 -7.55 1.31
C VAL A 57 3.68 -7.03 -0.10
N ALA A 58 4.14 -5.84 -0.38
CA ALA A 58 3.92 -5.22 -1.67
C ALA A 58 5.16 -4.45 -2.11
N ASP A 59 5.27 -4.24 -3.41
CA ASP A 59 6.33 -3.40 -3.94
C ASP A 59 6.02 -1.98 -3.50
N MET A 60 7.01 -1.29 -3.01
CA MET A 60 6.83 0.02 -2.44
C MET A 60 7.92 0.97 -2.90
N GLU A 61 7.52 2.15 -3.32
CA GLU A 61 8.50 3.16 -3.69
C GLU A 61 9.26 3.60 -2.46
N PRO A 62 10.59 3.57 -2.52
CA PRO A 62 11.38 4.00 -1.38
C PRO A 62 11.29 5.50 -1.20
N ASN A 63 11.50 5.92 0.04
CA ASN A 63 11.55 7.32 0.34
C ASN A 63 12.98 7.77 0.11
N TYR A 64 13.28 8.21 -1.08
CA TYR A 64 14.61 8.72 -1.36
C TYR A 64 14.72 10.09 -0.73
N PRO A 65 15.69 10.32 0.04
CA PRO A 65 15.90 11.64 0.55
C PRO A 65 16.19 12.55 -0.63
N ASP A 66 15.89 13.76 -0.44
CA ASP A 66 16.19 14.65 -1.44
C ASP A 66 17.56 14.90 -1.36
N TYR A 67 18.27 14.24 -2.05
CA TYR A 67 19.56 14.50 -1.98
C TYR A 67 19.87 15.54 -2.70
N LEU A 68 19.79 16.10 -2.66
CA LEU A 68 20.21 17.01 -3.39
C LEU A 68 20.97 17.77 -2.92
#